data_5721a5eb7013dcfc19f5011e79fec958
#
_entry.id   5721a5eb7013dcfc19f5011e79fec958
#
_cell.length_a   1.000
_cell.length_b   1.000
_cell.length_c   1.000
_cell.angle_alpha   90.00
_cell.angle_beta   90.00
_cell.angle_gamma   90.00
#
_symmetry.space_group_name_H-M   'P 1'
#
loop_
_entity.id
_entity.type
_entity.pdbx_description
1 polymer ?
#
loop_
_entity_poly.entity_id
_entity_poly.type
_entity_poly.pdbx_seq_one_letter_code
_entity_poly.pdbx_strand_id
1 'polypeptide(L)'
;MYKIWCGAIFLLACITCSAQPPGYAILTDASAFEHSFSQTTASTESIRADFSQEKSLSLLSEKINSSGKFWFHKKDKLKMEYLKPFSYTLILNADRIYIRDGEKETKLSASSNNAFRQVNHILIDCVSGNMLRNQDFQYTVYQNPGHFLILLRPLARNLKAVYKNINIVLDKTDYSVTAVELDEISGDRTTLRFLNKEINVPIPETVFAIP
;
A
#
# COMPACT_ATOMS: atom_id res chain seq x y z
N MET A 1 -1.11 -41.12 57.88
CA MET A 1 -1.74 -39.86 57.47
C MET A 1 -0.96 -39.27 56.33
N TYR A 2 -1.38 -39.49 55.08
CA TYR A 2 -0.74 -38.90 53.90
C TYR A 2 -1.63 -37.77 53.41
N LYS A 3 -1.10 -36.53 53.43
CA LYS A 3 -1.75 -35.35 52.81
C LYS A 3 -1.41 -35.29 51.35
N ILE A 4 -2.42 -35.49 50.49
CA ILE A 4 -2.33 -35.29 49.04
C ILE A 4 -2.50 -33.80 48.77
N TRP A 5 -1.46 -33.17 48.25
CA TRP A 5 -1.49 -31.81 47.78
C TRP A 5 -1.88 -31.82 46.29
N CYS A 6 -3.13 -31.44 45.99
CA CYS A 6 -3.58 -31.18 44.62
C CYS A 6 -3.04 -29.82 44.17
N GLY A 7 -1.99 -29.81 43.39
CA GLY A 7 -1.52 -28.61 42.69
C GLY A 7 -2.42 -28.33 41.49
N ALA A 8 -3.21 -27.27 41.55
CA ALA A 8 -3.95 -26.77 40.38
C ALA A 8 -2.99 -26.07 39.43
N ILE A 9 -2.72 -26.69 38.27
CA ILE A 9 -1.99 -26.09 37.19
C ILE A 9 -2.94 -25.11 36.47
N PHE A 10 -2.71 -23.81 36.67
CA PHE A 10 -3.42 -22.76 35.97
C PHE A 10 -2.77 -22.61 34.56
N LEU A 11 -3.42 -23.19 33.55
CA LEU A 11 -3.00 -23.05 32.16
C LEU A 11 -3.29 -21.61 31.72
N LEU A 12 -2.27 -20.76 31.71
CA LEU A 12 -2.36 -19.40 31.18
C LEU A 12 -2.41 -19.50 29.65
N ALA A 13 -3.63 -19.46 29.10
CA ALA A 13 -3.81 -19.33 27.66
C ALA A 13 -3.35 -17.91 27.23
N CYS A 14 -2.14 -17.81 26.68
CA CYS A 14 -1.69 -16.60 25.99
C CYS A 14 -2.58 -16.39 24.75
N ILE A 15 -3.63 -15.57 24.90
CA ILE A 15 -4.38 -15.04 23.78
C ILE A 15 -3.44 -14.06 23.09
N THR A 16 -2.90 -14.44 21.94
CA THR A 16 -2.17 -13.51 21.06
C THR A 16 -3.18 -12.49 20.53
N CYS A 17 -3.39 -11.43 21.30
CA CYS A 17 -4.18 -10.29 20.88
C CYS A 17 -3.44 -9.60 19.72
N SER A 18 -3.81 -9.90 18.48
CA SER A 18 -3.39 -9.10 17.33
C SER A 18 -3.91 -7.69 17.58
N ALA A 19 -3.00 -6.75 17.84
CA ALA A 19 -3.39 -5.37 18.13
C ALA A 19 -4.19 -4.82 16.95
N GLN A 20 -5.45 -4.52 17.21
CA GLN A 20 -6.36 -3.90 16.26
C GLN A 20 -5.87 -2.48 15.95
N PRO A 21 -5.90 -2.03 14.68
CA PRO A 21 -5.53 -0.65 14.34
C PRO A 21 -6.38 0.35 15.14
N PRO A 22 -5.77 1.36 15.79
CA PRO A 22 -6.48 2.33 16.61
C PRO A 22 -7.58 3.04 15.82
N GLY A 23 -8.79 3.11 16.40
CA GLY A 23 -9.93 3.80 15.77
C GLY A 23 -10.65 3.01 14.68
N TYR A 24 -10.29 1.74 14.44
CA TYR A 24 -10.94 0.87 13.48
C TYR A 24 -11.53 -0.38 14.16
N ALA A 25 -12.66 -0.85 13.68
CA ALA A 25 -13.26 -2.13 14.05
C ALA A 25 -13.05 -3.16 12.94
N ILE A 26 -12.86 -4.43 13.29
CA ILE A 26 -12.75 -5.49 12.29
C ILE A 26 -14.07 -5.63 11.53
N LEU A 27 -14.00 -5.82 10.21
CA LEU A 27 -15.16 -6.13 9.38
C LEU A 27 -15.33 -7.65 9.36
N THR A 28 -16.30 -8.17 10.13
CA THR A 28 -16.51 -9.61 10.30
C THR A 28 -17.06 -10.28 9.04
N ASP A 29 -17.87 -9.57 8.26
CA ASP A 29 -18.33 -10.03 6.93
C ASP A 29 -17.85 -9.02 5.87
N ALA A 30 -16.82 -9.40 5.14
CA ALA A 30 -16.23 -8.57 4.10
C ALA A 30 -16.88 -8.76 2.72
N SER A 31 -17.85 -9.66 2.54
CA SER A 31 -18.40 -10.03 1.22
C SER A 31 -18.98 -8.84 0.46
N ALA A 32 -19.77 -8.00 1.14
CA ALA A 32 -20.35 -6.80 0.54
C ALA A 32 -19.27 -5.77 0.17
N PHE A 33 -18.27 -5.61 1.03
CA PHE A 33 -17.10 -4.75 0.77
C PHE A 33 -16.33 -5.23 -0.45
N GLU A 34 -15.98 -6.51 -0.50
CA GLU A 34 -15.21 -7.11 -1.60
C GLU A 34 -15.92 -6.96 -2.95
N HIS A 35 -17.25 -7.18 -2.96
CA HIS A 35 -18.06 -7.00 -4.14
C HIS A 35 -18.03 -5.55 -4.64
N SER A 36 -18.33 -4.58 -3.76
CA SER A 36 -18.37 -3.16 -4.10
C SER A 36 -16.99 -2.63 -4.49
N PHE A 37 -15.95 -3.00 -3.76
CA PHE A 37 -14.58 -2.63 -4.06
C PHE A 37 -14.14 -3.18 -5.43
N SER A 38 -14.45 -4.45 -5.71
CA SER A 38 -14.13 -5.07 -7.01
C SER A 38 -14.86 -4.38 -8.17
N GLN A 39 -16.13 -4.01 -8.00
CA GLN A 39 -16.89 -3.27 -9.02
C GLN A 39 -16.28 -1.89 -9.28
N THR A 40 -16.00 -1.11 -8.22
CA THR A 40 -15.43 0.22 -8.34
C THR A 40 -14.07 0.19 -9.02
N THR A 41 -13.19 -0.69 -8.59
CA THR A 41 -11.84 -0.81 -9.18
C THR A 41 -11.86 -1.34 -10.62
N ALA A 42 -12.81 -2.22 -10.96
CA ALA A 42 -12.99 -2.69 -12.33
C ALA A 42 -13.40 -1.55 -13.29
N SER A 43 -14.17 -0.57 -12.81
CA SER A 43 -14.63 0.59 -13.57
C SER A 43 -13.62 1.75 -13.59
N THR A 44 -12.53 1.66 -12.81
CA THR A 44 -11.49 2.69 -12.75
C THR A 44 -10.51 2.51 -13.91
N GLU A 45 -10.52 3.44 -14.86
CA GLU A 45 -9.62 3.44 -16.02
C GLU A 45 -8.40 4.33 -15.81
N SER A 46 -8.56 5.45 -15.09
CA SER A 46 -7.49 6.39 -14.84
C SER A 46 -7.65 7.10 -13.50
N ILE A 47 -6.54 7.51 -12.90
CA ILE A 47 -6.49 8.33 -11.70
C ILE A 47 -5.43 9.40 -11.90
N ARG A 48 -5.80 10.66 -11.60
CA ARG A 48 -4.87 11.78 -11.43
C ARG A 48 -5.03 12.29 -10.01
N ALA A 49 -3.91 12.52 -9.31
CA ALA A 49 -3.93 13.01 -7.94
C ALA A 49 -2.69 13.84 -7.63
N ASP A 50 -2.77 14.68 -6.63
CA ASP A 50 -1.60 15.13 -5.90
C ASP A 50 -1.27 14.09 -4.82
N PHE A 51 -0.02 14.03 -4.36
CA PHE A 51 0.32 13.22 -3.21
C PHE A 51 1.22 13.96 -2.23
N SER A 52 1.11 13.57 -0.96
CA SER A 52 2.11 13.84 0.07
C SER A 52 2.65 12.53 0.61
N GLN A 53 3.95 12.48 0.85
CA GLN A 53 4.62 11.32 1.45
C GLN A 53 5.40 11.76 2.69
N GLU A 54 5.21 11.05 3.77
CA GLU A 54 6.05 11.12 4.97
C GLU A 54 6.80 9.80 5.12
N LYS A 55 8.12 9.84 5.18
CA LYS A 55 8.96 8.69 5.55
C LYS A 55 9.62 8.97 6.90
N SER A 56 9.25 8.17 7.90
CA SER A 56 9.87 8.16 9.23
C SER A 56 11.00 7.15 9.24
N LEU A 57 12.22 7.62 9.56
CA LEU A 57 13.40 6.78 9.68
C LEU A 57 13.62 6.44 11.14
N SER A 58 13.43 5.19 11.53
CA SER A 58 13.47 4.75 12.93
C SER A 58 14.82 4.96 13.60
N LEU A 59 15.91 4.74 12.86
CA LEU A 59 17.28 4.89 13.39
C LEU A 59 17.71 6.33 13.59
N LEU A 60 17.15 7.27 12.82
CA LEU A 60 17.57 8.68 12.85
C LEU A 60 16.58 9.58 13.59
N SER A 61 15.41 9.04 13.97
CA SER A 61 14.27 9.81 14.49
C SER A 61 13.87 10.99 13.59
N GLU A 62 14.17 10.88 12.30
CA GLU A 62 13.93 11.91 11.30
C GLU A 62 12.72 11.58 10.45
N LYS A 63 12.07 12.64 9.97
CA LYS A 63 10.97 12.55 9.01
C LYS A 63 11.33 13.26 7.73
N ILE A 64 11.22 12.55 6.62
CA ILE A 64 11.37 13.10 5.28
C ILE A 64 9.98 13.32 4.70
N ASN A 65 9.65 14.57 4.39
CA ASN A 65 8.40 14.95 3.76
C ASN A 65 8.62 15.25 2.28
N SER A 66 7.83 14.62 1.44
CA SER A 66 7.87 14.82 -0.01
C SER A 66 6.46 15.07 -0.52
N SER A 67 6.35 15.72 -1.68
CA SER A 67 5.06 15.91 -2.34
C SER A 67 5.23 15.95 -3.85
N GLY A 68 4.15 15.64 -4.55
CA GLY A 68 4.21 15.58 -6.00
C GLY A 68 2.89 15.24 -6.65
N LYS A 69 2.95 14.72 -7.86
CA LYS A 69 1.82 14.36 -8.69
C LYS A 69 1.85 12.88 -9.03
N PHE A 70 0.66 12.28 -9.07
CA PHE A 70 0.44 10.87 -9.36
C PHE A 70 -0.50 10.73 -10.55
N TRP A 71 -0.16 9.83 -11.45
CA TRP A 71 -1.01 9.42 -12.57
C TRP A 71 -1.00 7.90 -12.66
N PHE A 72 -2.17 7.35 -12.82
CA PHE A 72 -2.38 5.93 -13.12
C PHE A 72 -3.29 5.81 -14.33
N HIS A 73 -3.00 4.85 -15.18
CA HIS A 73 -3.89 4.42 -16.25
C HIS A 73 -3.92 2.90 -16.27
N LYS A 74 -5.11 2.33 -16.36
CA LYS A 74 -5.32 0.90 -16.51
C LYS A 74 -4.43 0.36 -17.64
N LYS A 75 -3.99 -0.89 -17.53
CA LYS A 75 -2.93 -1.52 -18.34
C LYS A 75 -1.51 -1.16 -17.87
N ASP A 76 -1.33 -1.12 -16.54
CA ASP A 76 -0.02 -1.06 -15.88
C ASP A 76 0.83 0.18 -16.23
N LYS A 77 0.17 1.34 -16.34
CA LYS A 77 0.85 2.62 -16.48
C LYS A 77 0.73 3.44 -15.22
N LEU A 78 1.86 3.87 -14.70
CA LEU A 78 1.94 4.70 -13.51
C LEU A 78 3.05 5.72 -13.70
N LYS A 79 2.79 6.96 -13.28
CA LYS A 79 3.82 7.98 -13.12
C LYS A 79 3.70 8.60 -11.74
N MET A 80 4.82 8.71 -11.03
CA MET A 80 4.99 9.54 -9.85
C MET A 80 6.04 10.60 -10.13
N GLU A 81 5.71 11.84 -9.90
CA GLU A 81 6.60 12.98 -10.05
C GLU A 81 6.69 13.73 -8.74
N TYR A 82 7.82 13.57 -8.05
CA TYR A 82 8.12 14.31 -6.84
C TYR A 82 8.58 15.70 -7.21
N LEU A 83 7.98 16.70 -6.58
CA LEU A 83 8.27 18.12 -6.82
C LEU A 83 9.02 18.74 -5.64
N LYS A 84 8.88 18.18 -4.43
CA LYS A 84 9.52 18.63 -3.19
C LYS A 84 9.95 17.42 -2.35
N PRO A 85 11.07 17.51 -1.60
CA PRO A 85 12.08 18.58 -1.60
C PRO A 85 12.98 18.53 -2.83
N PHE A 86 13.07 17.36 -3.48
CA PHE A 86 13.91 17.12 -4.67
C PHE A 86 13.07 16.63 -5.84
N SER A 87 13.51 16.96 -7.05
CA SER A 87 12.88 16.46 -8.26
C SER A 87 13.26 14.99 -8.48
N TYR A 88 12.24 14.13 -8.50
CA TYR A 88 12.39 12.71 -8.79
C TYR A 88 11.21 12.26 -9.64
N THR A 89 11.44 11.49 -10.68
CA THR A 89 10.38 10.96 -11.54
C THR A 89 10.51 9.45 -11.65
N LEU A 90 9.42 8.77 -11.44
CA LEU A 90 9.23 7.35 -11.70
C LEU A 90 8.15 7.18 -12.76
N ILE A 91 8.44 6.46 -13.84
CA ILE A 91 7.45 6.02 -14.83
C ILE A 91 7.51 4.51 -14.92
N LEU A 92 6.35 3.88 -14.79
CA LEU A 92 6.12 2.49 -15.16
C LEU A 92 5.21 2.48 -16.38
N ASN A 93 5.61 1.80 -17.42
CA ASN A 93 4.83 1.62 -18.64
C ASN A 93 4.99 0.18 -19.12
N ALA A 94 4.02 -0.66 -18.78
CA ALA A 94 4.08 -2.12 -18.92
C ALA A 94 5.33 -2.70 -18.23
N ASP A 95 6.23 -3.37 -18.94
CA ASP A 95 7.46 -3.94 -18.39
C ASP A 95 8.64 -2.94 -18.30
N ARG A 96 8.45 -1.68 -18.70
CA ARG A 96 9.52 -0.67 -18.70
C ARG A 96 9.40 0.26 -17.51
N ILE A 97 10.52 0.44 -16.82
CA ILE A 97 10.67 1.36 -15.69
C ILE A 97 11.68 2.45 -16.10
N TYR A 98 11.29 3.68 -15.89
CA TYR A 98 12.16 4.84 -16.03
C TYR A 98 12.22 5.60 -14.71
N ILE A 99 13.43 5.93 -14.28
CA ILE A 99 13.70 6.71 -13.09
C ILE A 99 14.58 7.87 -13.48
N ARG A 100 14.20 9.08 -13.07
CA ARG A 100 15.05 10.26 -13.11
C ARG A 100 15.20 10.81 -11.70
N ASP A 101 16.45 10.92 -11.25
CA ASP A 101 16.84 11.48 -9.96
C ASP A 101 17.83 12.61 -10.22
N GLY A 102 17.34 13.85 -10.21
CA GLY A 102 18.07 15.00 -10.70
C GLY A 102 18.44 14.84 -12.18
N GLU A 103 19.76 14.79 -12.47
CA GLU A 103 20.30 14.58 -13.82
C GLU A 103 20.53 13.10 -14.17
N LYS A 104 20.46 12.21 -13.17
CA LYS A 104 20.70 10.78 -13.38
C LYS A 104 19.45 10.09 -13.90
N GLU A 105 19.57 9.44 -15.05
CA GLU A 105 18.50 8.62 -15.63
C GLU A 105 18.84 7.14 -15.56
N THR A 106 17.83 6.34 -15.28
CA THR A 106 17.96 4.87 -15.21
C THR A 106 16.77 4.25 -15.94
N LYS A 107 17.03 3.35 -16.86
CA LYS A 107 16.02 2.56 -17.58
C LYS A 107 16.19 1.10 -17.22
N LEU A 108 15.12 0.46 -16.77
CA LEU A 108 15.11 -0.92 -16.31
C LEU A 108 13.94 -1.66 -16.93
N SER A 109 14.05 -2.99 -17.02
CA SER A 109 12.89 -3.85 -17.20
C SER A 109 12.35 -4.24 -15.83
N ALA A 110 11.04 -4.21 -15.65
CA ALA A 110 10.38 -4.66 -14.43
C ALA A 110 10.65 -6.16 -14.16
N SER A 111 10.84 -6.95 -15.21
CA SER A 111 11.20 -8.37 -15.10
C SER A 111 12.60 -8.62 -14.52
N SER A 112 13.52 -7.67 -14.68
CA SER A 112 14.92 -7.79 -14.25
C SER A 112 15.21 -7.27 -12.83
N ASN A 113 14.29 -6.47 -12.23
CA ASN A 113 14.49 -5.87 -10.91
C ASN A 113 13.33 -6.17 -9.96
N ASN A 114 13.47 -7.30 -9.23
CA ASN A 114 12.43 -7.81 -8.33
C ASN A 114 12.01 -6.81 -7.23
N ALA A 115 12.94 -6.08 -6.62
CA ALA A 115 12.62 -5.15 -5.52
C ALA A 115 11.78 -3.96 -6.03
N PHE A 116 12.18 -3.38 -7.15
CA PHE A 116 11.45 -2.26 -7.76
C PHE A 116 10.07 -2.67 -8.28
N ARG A 117 9.99 -3.86 -8.89
CA ARG A 117 8.74 -4.44 -9.34
C ARG A 117 7.74 -4.60 -8.19
N GLN A 118 8.18 -5.09 -7.04
CA GLN A 118 7.31 -5.36 -5.90
C GLN A 118 6.64 -4.09 -5.35
N VAL A 119 7.40 -3.02 -5.14
CA VAL A 119 6.84 -1.75 -4.62
C VAL A 119 5.83 -1.14 -5.59
N ASN A 120 6.15 -1.14 -6.88
CA ASN A 120 5.27 -0.58 -7.90
C ASN A 120 4.03 -1.45 -8.14
N HIS A 121 4.16 -2.77 -8.08
CA HIS A 121 3.01 -3.67 -8.15
C HIS A 121 2.06 -3.50 -6.96
N ILE A 122 2.58 -3.26 -5.76
CA ILE A 122 1.73 -2.94 -4.60
C ILE A 122 0.86 -1.72 -4.88
N LEU A 123 1.44 -0.62 -5.40
CA LEU A 123 0.67 0.58 -5.73
C LEU A 123 -0.36 0.33 -6.85
N ILE A 124 0.03 -0.41 -7.89
CA ILE A 124 -0.88 -0.79 -8.97
C ILE A 124 -2.00 -1.69 -8.44
N ASP A 125 -1.66 -2.72 -7.67
CA ASP A 125 -2.63 -3.64 -7.08
C ASP A 125 -3.60 -2.90 -6.14
N CYS A 126 -3.11 -1.89 -5.40
CA CYS A 126 -3.94 -1.04 -4.56
C CYS A 126 -5.01 -0.29 -5.38
N VAL A 127 -4.60 0.38 -6.46
CA VAL A 127 -5.51 1.22 -7.25
C VAL A 127 -6.36 0.43 -8.25
N SER A 128 -5.89 -0.75 -8.70
CA SER A 128 -6.62 -1.64 -9.60
C SER A 128 -7.50 -2.67 -8.89
N GLY A 129 -7.43 -2.74 -7.54
CA GLY A 129 -8.20 -3.68 -6.74
C GLY A 129 -7.69 -5.13 -6.76
N ASN A 130 -6.59 -5.41 -7.43
CA ASN A 130 -6.03 -6.76 -7.53
C ASN A 130 -5.45 -7.27 -6.21
N MET A 131 -5.20 -6.37 -5.24
CA MET A 131 -4.60 -6.71 -3.95
C MET A 131 -5.35 -7.78 -3.17
N LEU A 132 -6.69 -7.84 -3.26
CA LEU A 132 -7.49 -8.84 -2.55
C LEU A 132 -7.34 -10.26 -3.15
N ARG A 133 -6.86 -10.37 -4.38
CA ARG A 133 -6.61 -11.63 -5.08
C ARG A 133 -5.14 -12.03 -5.10
N ASN A 134 -4.25 -11.16 -4.61
CA ASN A 134 -2.83 -11.39 -4.62
C ASN A 134 -2.45 -12.40 -3.53
N GLN A 135 -2.00 -13.60 -3.92
CA GLN A 135 -1.65 -14.70 -3.01
C GLN A 135 -0.37 -14.44 -2.21
N ASP A 136 0.40 -13.40 -2.55
CA ASP A 136 1.57 -12.99 -1.80
C ASP A 136 1.23 -12.32 -0.47
N PHE A 137 -0.07 -12.05 -0.22
CA PHE A 137 -0.56 -11.39 0.99
C PHE A 137 -1.75 -12.14 1.61
N GLN A 138 -1.79 -12.10 2.94
CA GLN A 138 -3.01 -12.30 3.70
C GLN A 138 -3.59 -10.94 4.05
N TYR A 139 -4.89 -10.73 3.83
CA TYR A 139 -5.52 -9.46 4.17
C TYR A 139 -6.55 -9.59 5.30
N THR A 140 -6.78 -8.49 5.99
CA THR A 140 -7.87 -8.30 6.95
C THR A 140 -8.46 -6.92 6.71
N VAL A 141 -9.78 -6.84 6.67
CA VAL A 141 -10.49 -5.57 6.47
C VAL A 141 -10.99 -5.05 7.81
N TYR A 142 -10.72 -3.79 8.05
CA TYR A 142 -11.22 -3.02 9.18
C TYR A 142 -12.04 -1.84 8.66
N GLN A 143 -12.84 -1.24 9.54
CA GLN A 143 -13.65 -0.07 9.20
C GLN A 143 -13.76 0.90 10.36
N ASN A 144 -13.97 2.18 10.00
CA ASN A 144 -14.44 3.24 10.89
C ASN A 144 -15.59 4.00 10.19
N PRO A 145 -16.16 5.06 10.76
CA PRO A 145 -17.27 5.79 10.11
C PRO A 145 -16.98 6.30 8.69
N GLY A 146 -15.74 6.72 8.39
CA GLY A 146 -15.38 7.33 7.09
C GLY A 146 -14.56 6.44 6.16
N HIS A 147 -13.90 5.39 6.67
CA HIS A 147 -12.92 4.66 5.91
C HIS A 147 -13.02 3.14 6.10
N PHE A 148 -12.60 2.41 5.07
CA PHE A 148 -12.11 1.05 5.22
C PHE A 148 -10.59 1.07 5.33
N LEU A 149 -10.02 0.11 6.07
CA LEU A 149 -8.59 -0.15 6.12
C LEU A 149 -8.34 -1.61 5.79
N ILE A 150 -7.59 -1.85 4.73
CA ILE A 150 -7.12 -3.19 4.35
C ILE A 150 -5.70 -3.33 4.90
N LEU A 151 -5.53 -4.22 5.85
CA LEU A 151 -4.22 -4.59 6.38
C LEU A 151 -3.73 -5.81 5.63
N LEU A 152 -2.65 -5.66 4.87
CA LEU A 152 -1.97 -6.72 4.14
C LEU A 152 -0.77 -7.20 4.96
N ARG A 153 -0.72 -8.51 5.24
CA ARG A 153 0.45 -9.18 5.82
C ARG A 153 1.16 -9.96 4.73
N PRO A 154 2.44 -9.68 4.46
CA PRO A 154 3.19 -10.42 3.45
C PRO A 154 3.27 -11.91 3.78
N LEU A 155 3.04 -12.77 2.77
CA LEU A 155 3.25 -14.22 2.84
C LEU A 155 4.52 -14.62 2.10
N ALA A 156 4.80 -13.98 0.97
CA ALA A 156 5.99 -14.25 0.17
C ALA A 156 7.28 -13.88 0.92
N ARG A 157 8.30 -14.75 0.86
CA ARG A 157 9.55 -14.63 1.62
C ARG A 157 10.29 -13.31 1.37
N ASN A 158 10.34 -12.88 0.13
CA ASN A 158 10.97 -11.63 -0.31
C ASN A 158 10.26 -10.39 0.25
N LEU A 159 8.93 -10.41 0.32
CA LEU A 159 8.14 -9.32 0.89
C LEU A 159 8.24 -9.29 2.42
N LYS A 160 8.23 -10.45 3.08
CA LYS A 160 8.46 -10.58 4.53
C LYS A 160 9.82 -10.07 4.97
N ALA A 161 10.82 -10.10 4.10
CA ALA A 161 12.14 -9.58 4.39
C ALA A 161 12.19 -8.05 4.46
N VAL A 162 11.20 -7.37 3.86
CA VAL A 162 11.16 -5.91 3.75
C VAL A 162 10.02 -5.31 4.56
N TYR A 163 8.82 -5.88 4.44
CA TYR A 163 7.61 -5.30 5.04
C TYR A 163 7.06 -6.16 6.17
N LYS A 164 6.69 -5.50 7.26
CA LYS A 164 5.91 -6.06 8.36
C LYS A 164 4.43 -6.08 8.02
N ASN A 165 3.91 -4.94 7.58
CA ASN A 165 2.52 -4.76 7.14
C ASN A 165 2.47 -3.71 6.03
N ILE A 166 1.40 -3.77 5.23
CA ILE A 166 1.01 -2.70 4.31
C ILE A 166 -0.45 -2.37 4.62
N ASN A 167 -0.74 -1.12 4.94
CA ASN A 167 -2.07 -0.64 5.22
C ASN A 167 -2.58 0.21 4.06
N ILE A 168 -3.79 -0.08 3.58
CA ILE A 168 -4.43 0.66 2.50
C ILE A 168 -5.72 1.24 3.05
N VAL A 169 -5.80 2.56 3.07
CA VAL A 169 -6.98 3.28 3.54
C VAL A 169 -7.83 3.69 2.34
N LEU A 170 -9.10 3.33 2.38
CA LEU A 170 -10.08 3.64 1.33
C LEU A 170 -11.16 4.57 1.89
N ASP A 171 -11.64 5.49 1.07
CA ASP A 171 -12.86 6.25 1.35
C ASP A 171 -14.07 5.32 1.26
N LYS A 172 -15.00 5.41 2.21
CA LYS A 172 -16.22 4.59 2.22
C LYS A 172 -17.23 4.98 1.16
N THR A 173 -17.16 6.20 0.66
CA THR A 173 -18.16 6.73 -0.29
C THR A 173 -17.91 6.23 -1.71
N ASP A 174 -16.64 6.13 -2.10
CA ASP A 174 -16.25 5.81 -3.46
C ASP A 174 -15.21 4.69 -3.59
N TYR A 175 -14.81 4.09 -2.46
CA TYR A 175 -13.79 3.03 -2.38
C TYR A 175 -12.43 3.41 -2.96
N SER A 176 -12.18 4.68 -3.23
CA SER A 176 -10.89 5.13 -3.75
C SER A 176 -9.82 5.13 -2.66
N VAL A 177 -8.59 4.83 -3.04
CA VAL A 177 -7.45 4.86 -2.11
C VAL A 177 -7.19 6.30 -1.65
N THR A 178 -7.15 6.51 -0.33
CA THR A 178 -6.79 7.79 0.29
C THR A 178 -5.39 7.79 0.84
N ALA A 179 -4.91 6.62 1.34
CA ALA A 179 -3.55 6.48 1.82
C ALA A 179 -3.04 5.05 1.66
N VAL A 180 -1.72 4.95 1.52
CA VAL A 180 -0.96 3.69 1.61
C VAL A 180 0.14 3.88 2.65
N GLU A 181 0.19 2.98 3.65
CA GLU A 181 1.22 2.99 4.68
C GLU A 181 2.03 1.70 4.59
N LEU A 182 3.34 1.84 4.54
CA LEU A 182 4.30 0.74 4.48
C LEU A 182 5.04 0.69 5.81
N ASP A 183 4.82 -0.36 6.60
CA ASP A 183 5.58 -0.64 7.81
C ASP A 183 6.73 -1.59 7.45
N GLU A 184 7.96 -1.10 7.54
CA GLU A 184 9.14 -1.88 7.21
C GLU A 184 9.65 -2.68 8.42
N ILE A 185 10.36 -3.79 8.17
CA ILE A 185 11.01 -4.60 9.21
C ILE A 185 12.11 -3.80 9.94
N SER A 186 12.76 -2.85 9.25
CA SER A 186 13.73 -1.92 9.83
C SER A 186 13.14 -1.04 10.94
N GLY A 187 11.80 -0.95 11.03
CA GLY A 187 11.08 -0.01 11.88
C GLY A 187 10.75 1.31 11.18
N ASP A 188 11.21 1.49 9.95
CA ASP A 188 10.85 2.64 9.14
C ASP A 188 9.37 2.55 8.73
N ARG A 189 8.77 3.72 8.53
CA ARG A 189 7.39 3.82 8.04
C ARG A 189 7.31 4.84 6.92
N THR A 190 6.67 4.47 5.83
CA THR A 190 6.33 5.37 4.74
C THR A 190 4.81 5.51 4.68
N THR A 191 4.29 6.74 4.73
CA THR A 191 2.87 7.04 4.54
C THR A 191 2.72 7.90 3.29
N LEU A 192 2.00 7.41 2.30
CA LEU A 192 1.64 8.10 1.08
C LEU A 192 0.16 8.45 1.14
N ARG A 193 -0.20 9.74 1.01
CA ARG A 193 -1.59 10.21 0.98
C ARG A 193 -1.91 10.81 -0.37
N PHE A 194 -3.07 10.44 -0.93
CA PHE A 194 -3.56 10.97 -2.19
C PHE A 194 -4.59 12.07 -1.94
N LEU A 195 -4.39 13.19 -2.60
CA LEU A 195 -5.17 14.42 -2.46
C LEU A 195 -5.69 14.84 -3.84
N ASN A 196 -6.80 15.60 -3.87
CA ASN A 196 -7.33 16.15 -5.11
C ASN A 196 -7.49 15.09 -6.22
N LYS A 197 -8.03 13.92 -5.83
CA LYS A 197 -8.20 12.78 -6.73
C LYS A 197 -9.23 13.07 -7.81
N GLU A 198 -8.88 12.79 -9.04
CA GLU A 198 -9.77 12.83 -10.20
C GLU A 198 -9.74 11.43 -10.85
N ILE A 199 -10.89 10.78 -10.89
CA ILE A 199 -11.05 9.41 -11.37
C ILE A 199 -11.68 9.43 -12.76
N ASN A 200 -11.22 8.55 -13.66
CA ASN A 200 -11.71 8.41 -15.02
C ASN A 200 -11.61 9.69 -15.86
N VAL A 201 -10.57 10.51 -15.62
CA VAL A 201 -10.26 11.67 -16.44
C VAL A 201 -9.33 11.29 -17.59
N PRO A 202 -9.43 11.95 -18.76
CA PRO A 202 -8.51 11.72 -19.85
C PRO A 202 -7.07 12.07 -19.44
N ILE A 203 -6.15 11.12 -19.61
CA ILE A 203 -4.71 11.31 -19.39
C ILE A 203 -4.00 11.03 -20.71
N PRO A 204 -3.29 12.01 -21.29
CA PRO A 204 -2.56 11.81 -22.52
C PRO A 204 -1.49 10.72 -22.38
N GLU A 205 -1.33 9.85 -23.37
CA GLU A 205 -0.31 8.80 -23.40
C GLU A 205 1.11 9.33 -23.21
N THR A 206 1.36 10.55 -23.62
CA THR A 206 2.66 11.25 -23.46
C THR A 206 3.09 11.41 -22.00
N VAL A 207 2.13 11.38 -21.04
CA VAL A 207 2.43 11.42 -19.60
C VAL A 207 3.27 10.23 -19.18
N PHE A 208 3.07 9.08 -19.82
CA PHE A 208 3.74 7.80 -19.51
C PHE A 208 4.87 7.49 -20.51
N ALA A 209 5.20 8.42 -21.39
CA ALA A 209 6.29 8.22 -22.34
C ALA A 209 7.64 8.14 -21.61
N ILE A 210 8.42 7.14 -21.97
CA ILE A 210 9.80 6.97 -21.50
C ILE A 210 10.71 7.59 -22.56
N PRO A 211 11.55 8.59 -22.18
CA PRO A 211 12.48 9.26 -23.11
C PRO A 211 13.44 8.33 -23.83
#